data_e2a77bad9809919a53e1222d8462db59
#
_entry.id   e2a77bad9809919a53e1222d8462db59
#
_cell.length_a   1.000
_cell.length_b   1.000
_cell.length_c   1.000
_cell.angle_alpha   90.00
_cell.angle_beta   90.00
_cell.angle_gamma   90.00
#
_symmetry.space_group_name_H-M   'P 1'
#
loop_
_entity.id
_entity.type
_entity.pdbx_description
1 polymer ?
#
loop_
_entity_poly.entity_id
_entity_poly.type
_entity_poly.pdbx_seq_one_letter_code
_entity_poly.pdbx_strand_id
1 'polypeptide(L)'
;MNKYKSILKYEIHKNFVKFYYSEKPQNSEYLYKGIINLKPFYSNISGQSDELNLSYFVDPNSLFVQLLKTQILNNSNIDFQSNLKFKKVKNNSNFKDINFVTKIEEGLIDLDKSIFSWKDYANFNLKDSLIYSKEGELILDGKLSIDIINKNEIFKYFLTPKNYRKEIKNLEFNFSYSFDQKTINLSDIKIDGDFNNKVNDILSTLNLSDSKLQNKIYFKNLLNDAIRAYAG
;
A
#
# COMPACT_ATOMS: atom_id res chain seq x y z
N MET A 1 -20.48 -19.33 23.48
CA MET A 1 -19.08 -19.41 23.01
C MET A 1 -19.13 -19.84 21.55
N ASN A 2 -18.99 -18.92 20.62
CA ASN A 2 -19.08 -19.22 19.19
C ASN A 2 -17.82 -19.96 18.76
N LYS A 3 -17.95 -21.22 18.38
CA LYS A 3 -16.84 -21.99 17.85
C LYS A 3 -16.59 -21.58 16.39
N TYR A 4 -15.53 -20.85 16.15
CA TYR A 4 -15.02 -20.63 14.78
C TYR A 4 -14.48 -21.96 14.25
N LYS A 5 -14.78 -22.24 12.99
CA LYS A 5 -14.23 -23.42 12.31
C LYS A 5 -13.06 -22.97 11.44
N SER A 6 -11.86 -23.37 11.80
CA SER A 6 -10.68 -23.24 10.94
C SER A 6 -10.32 -24.60 10.33
N ILE A 7 -9.91 -24.60 9.09
CA ILE A 7 -9.50 -25.78 8.35
C ILE A 7 -8.12 -25.49 7.77
N LEU A 8 -7.14 -26.30 8.15
CA LEU A 8 -5.85 -26.35 7.52
C LEU A 8 -5.69 -27.70 6.82
N LYS A 9 -5.49 -27.67 5.50
CA LYS A 9 -5.12 -28.84 4.70
C LYS A 9 -3.72 -28.61 4.15
N TYR A 10 -2.88 -29.64 4.14
CA TYR A 10 -1.55 -29.56 3.57
C TYR A 10 -1.15 -30.90 2.94
N GLU A 11 -0.28 -30.81 1.95
CA GLU A 11 0.37 -31.95 1.30
C GLU A 11 1.87 -31.74 1.38
N ILE A 12 2.59 -32.70 1.96
CA ILE A 12 4.04 -32.65 2.09
C ILE A 12 4.64 -33.60 1.05
N HIS A 13 5.52 -33.05 0.20
CA HIS A 13 6.32 -33.79 -0.76
C HIS A 13 7.82 -33.62 -0.41
N LYS A 14 8.70 -34.37 -1.07
CA LYS A 14 10.13 -34.36 -0.76
C LYS A 14 10.75 -32.93 -0.73
N ASN A 15 10.35 -32.09 -1.67
CA ASN A 15 10.96 -30.76 -1.86
C ASN A 15 9.96 -29.60 -1.70
N PHE A 16 8.68 -29.85 -1.56
CA PHE A 16 7.68 -28.79 -1.46
C PHE A 16 6.52 -29.16 -0.55
N VAL A 17 5.86 -28.12 -0.04
CA VAL A 17 4.63 -28.18 0.74
C VAL A 17 3.57 -27.37 0.02
N LYS A 18 2.40 -27.98 -0.21
CA LYS A 18 1.19 -27.25 -0.57
C LYS A 18 0.34 -27.08 0.65
N PHE A 19 -0.31 -25.91 0.79
CA PHE A 19 -1.22 -25.67 1.89
C PHE A 19 -2.49 -24.95 1.41
N TYR A 20 -3.55 -25.20 2.16
CA TYR A 20 -4.82 -24.51 2.07
C TYR A 20 -5.30 -24.22 3.49
N TYR A 21 -5.58 -22.96 3.80
CA TYR A 21 -6.14 -22.52 5.06
C TYR A 21 -7.44 -21.77 4.82
N SER A 22 -8.48 -22.09 5.59
CA SER A 22 -9.76 -21.40 5.56
C SER A 22 -10.28 -21.23 6.98
N GLU A 23 -10.72 -20.04 7.30
CA GLU A 23 -11.38 -19.70 8.56
C GLU A 23 -12.60 -18.82 8.28
N LYS A 24 -13.72 -19.13 8.94
CA LYS A 24 -14.97 -18.35 8.84
C LYS A 24 -15.42 -17.91 10.24
N PRO A 25 -14.85 -16.83 10.78
CA PRO A 25 -15.46 -16.16 11.91
C PRO A 25 -16.77 -15.49 11.49
N GLN A 26 -17.64 -15.18 12.44
CA GLN A 26 -19.07 -14.86 12.23
C GLN A 26 -19.43 -13.94 11.05
N ASN A 27 -18.57 -13.01 10.67
CA ASN A 27 -18.83 -12.05 9.58
C ASN A 27 -17.62 -11.85 8.66
N SER A 28 -16.65 -12.72 8.68
CA SER A 28 -15.41 -12.59 7.91
C SER A 28 -15.00 -13.91 7.28
N GLU A 29 -14.32 -13.86 6.17
CA GLU A 29 -13.74 -15.04 5.53
C GLU A 29 -12.25 -14.82 5.32
N TYR A 30 -11.45 -15.78 5.81
CA TYR A 30 -10.00 -15.86 5.56
C TYR A 30 -9.74 -17.11 4.73
N LEU A 31 -9.09 -16.93 3.60
CA LEU A 31 -8.73 -18.03 2.71
C LEU A 31 -7.32 -17.79 2.21
N TYR A 32 -6.43 -18.72 2.50
CA TYR A 32 -5.04 -18.68 2.02
C TYR A 32 -4.67 -20.02 1.42
N LYS A 33 -3.96 -19.99 0.31
CA LYS A 33 -3.39 -21.17 -0.31
C LYS A 33 -2.04 -20.86 -0.92
N GLY A 34 -1.17 -21.84 -0.99
CA GLY A 34 0.13 -21.63 -1.58
C GLY A 34 0.94 -22.90 -1.73
N ILE A 35 2.08 -22.70 -2.34
CA ILE A 35 3.14 -23.69 -2.47
C ILE A 35 4.43 -23.09 -1.92
N ILE A 36 5.17 -23.87 -1.16
CA ILE A 36 6.50 -23.55 -0.65
C ILE A 36 7.43 -24.66 -1.12
N ASN A 37 8.34 -24.35 -2.02
CA ASN A 37 9.42 -25.24 -2.44
C ASN A 37 10.64 -24.95 -1.57
N LEU A 38 11.31 -25.97 -1.08
CA LEU A 38 12.39 -25.85 -0.10
C LEU A 38 13.77 -25.80 -0.76
N LYS A 39 13.89 -26.37 -1.95
CA LYS A 39 15.19 -26.45 -2.66
C LYS A 39 15.00 -26.45 -4.18
N PRO A 40 15.29 -25.32 -4.91
CA PRO A 40 15.58 -23.98 -4.37
C PRO A 40 14.39 -23.40 -3.61
N PHE A 41 14.61 -22.41 -2.75
CA PHE A 41 13.50 -21.81 -2.03
C PHE A 41 12.65 -20.97 -2.99
N TYR A 42 11.41 -21.38 -3.14
CA TYR A 42 10.39 -20.65 -3.92
C TYR A 42 9.06 -20.72 -3.18
N SER A 43 8.37 -19.62 -3.05
CA SER A 43 7.05 -19.61 -2.45
C SER A 43 6.07 -18.75 -3.26
N ASN A 44 4.89 -19.29 -3.53
CA ASN A 44 3.79 -18.53 -4.12
C ASN A 44 2.55 -18.68 -3.25
N ILE A 45 2.07 -17.55 -2.74
CA ILE A 45 0.94 -17.49 -1.81
C ILE A 45 -0.15 -16.62 -2.40
N SER A 46 -1.37 -17.09 -2.39
CA SER A 46 -2.55 -16.29 -2.69
C SER A 46 -3.55 -16.36 -1.55
N GLY A 47 -4.24 -15.27 -1.30
CA GLY A 47 -5.21 -15.24 -0.21
C GLY A 47 -6.22 -14.13 -0.35
N GLN A 48 -7.28 -14.26 0.44
CA GLN A 48 -8.28 -13.21 0.59
C GLN A 48 -8.76 -13.12 2.04
N SER A 49 -9.09 -11.91 2.45
CA SER A 49 -9.66 -11.61 3.74
C SER A 49 -10.60 -10.41 3.64
N ASP A 50 -11.53 -10.28 4.58
CA ASP A 50 -12.41 -9.11 4.61
C ASP A 50 -11.67 -7.84 5.00
N GLU A 51 -10.68 -7.92 5.89
CA GLU A 51 -10.01 -6.74 6.42
C GLU A 51 -8.48 -6.86 6.36
N LEU A 52 -7.86 -5.77 5.90
CA LEU A 52 -6.41 -5.57 6.00
C LEU A 52 -6.09 -4.77 7.27
N ASN A 53 -5.31 -5.33 8.16
CA ASN A 53 -4.73 -4.58 9.27
C ASN A 53 -3.37 -3.99 8.85
N LEU A 54 -3.38 -2.71 8.47
CA LEU A 54 -2.17 -2.01 8.02
C LEU A 54 -1.05 -1.99 9.05
N SER A 55 -1.36 -2.02 10.36
CA SER A 55 -0.32 -1.98 11.39
C SER A 55 0.67 -3.13 11.28
N TYR A 56 0.27 -4.28 10.75
CA TYR A 56 1.19 -5.40 10.54
C TYR A 56 2.27 -5.10 9.49
N PHE A 57 2.02 -4.17 8.58
CA PHE A 57 2.90 -3.85 7.46
C PHE A 57 3.71 -2.57 7.67
N VAL A 58 3.22 -1.63 8.49
CA VAL A 58 3.85 -0.31 8.66
C VAL A 58 4.37 -0.02 10.07
N ASP A 59 3.96 -0.80 11.08
CA ASP A 59 4.48 -0.61 12.44
C ASP A 59 5.91 -1.11 12.53
N PRO A 60 6.89 -0.25 12.91
CA PRO A 60 8.29 -0.65 13.07
C PRO A 60 8.51 -1.84 14.00
N ASN A 61 7.60 -2.05 14.95
CA ASN A 61 7.65 -3.16 15.92
C ASN A 61 6.91 -4.42 15.46
N SER A 62 6.26 -4.39 14.30
CA SER A 62 5.60 -5.58 13.76
C SER A 62 6.62 -6.65 13.37
N LEU A 63 6.23 -7.91 13.48
CA LEU A 63 7.07 -9.03 13.07
C LEU A 63 7.53 -8.91 11.61
N PHE A 64 6.63 -8.44 10.73
CA PHE A 64 6.92 -8.29 9.30
C PHE A 64 8.02 -7.24 9.07
N VAL A 65 7.88 -6.04 9.65
CA VAL A 65 8.88 -4.97 9.51
C VAL A 65 10.21 -5.37 10.16
N GLN A 66 10.17 -6.03 11.31
CA GLN A 66 11.38 -6.56 11.94
C GLN A 66 12.08 -7.61 11.07
N LEU A 67 11.33 -8.49 10.42
CA LEU A 67 11.89 -9.46 9.46
C LEU A 67 12.56 -8.77 8.28
N LEU A 68 11.94 -7.73 7.71
CA LEU A 68 12.52 -6.93 6.62
C LEU A 68 13.84 -6.28 7.06
N LYS A 69 13.91 -5.75 8.28
CA LYS A 69 15.13 -5.13 8.84
C LYS A 69 16.30 -6.10 9.00
N THR A 70 16.04 -7.37 9.20
CA THR A 70 17.13 -8.38 9.28
C THR A 70 17.84 -8.58 7.95
N GLN A 71 17.30 -8.09 6.85
CA GLN A 71 17.77 -8.28 5.48
C GLN A 71 17.89 -9.76 5.05
N ILE A 72 17.31 -10.67 5.84
CA ILE A 72 17.32 -12.11 5.52
C ILE A 72 16.62 -12.40 4.18
N LEU A 73 15.61 -11.58 3.86
CA LEU A 73 14.87 -11.68 2.62
C LEU A 73 15.62 -11.10 1.40
N ASN A 74 16.71 -10.35 1.62
CA ASN A 74 17.56 -9.81 0.55
C ASN A 74 18.57 -10.85 0.03
N ASN A 75 18.23 -12.12 0.14
CA ASN A 75 19.05 -13.23 -0.33
C ASN A 75 18.62 -13.62 -1.74
N SER A 76 19.59 -13.66 -2.67
CA SER A 76 19.36 -14.03 -4.08
C SER A 76 18.80 -15.45 -4.28
N ASN A 77 18.86 -16.31 -3.25
CA ASN A 77 18.27 -17.66 -3.31
C ASN A 77 16.82 -17.71 -2.82
N ILE A 78 16.22 -16.57 -2.47
CA ILE A 78 14.81 -16.47 -2.06
C ILE A 78 14.01 -15.92 -3.23
N ASP A 79 13.06 -16.72 -3.71
CA ASP A 79 12.01 -16.29 -4.63
C ASP A 79 10.66 -16.43 -3.91
N PHE A 80 9.98 -15.31 -3.73
CA PHE A 80 8.70 -15.25 -3.03
C PHE A 80 7.73 -14.37 -3.81
N GLN A 81 6.51 -14.85 -3.98
CA GLN A 81 5.43 -14.07 -4.55
C GLN A 81 4.18 -14.21 -3.68
N SER A 82 3.51 -13.10 -3.41
CA SER A 82 2.20 -13.14 -2.78
C SER A 82 1.20 -12.23 -3.49
N ASN A 83 -0.06 -12.65 -3.49
CA ASN A 83 -1.18 -11.87 -3.97
C ASN A 83 -2.33 -12.00 -2.96
N LEU A 84 -2.52 -10.95 -2.16
CA LEU A 84 -3.46 -10.92 -1.06
C LEU A 84 -4.56 -9.89 -1.33
N LYS A 85 -5.82 -10.34 -1.29
CA LYS A 85 -6.99 -9.50 -1.55
C LYS A 85 -7.72 -9.20 -0.24
N PHE A 86 -8.10 -7.95 -0.06
CA PHE A 86 -8.86 -7.49 1.10
C PHE A 86 -10.01 -6.60 0.64
N LYS A 87 -11.18 -6.76 1.27
CA LYS A 87 -12.34 -5.92 0.92
C LYS A 87 -12.17 -4.49 1.42
N LYS A 88 -11.56 -4.30 2.59
CA LYS A 88 -11.38 -2.99 3.23
C LYS A 88 -10.19 -2.96 4.19
N VAL A 89 -9.78 -1.76 4.57
CA VAL A 89 -8.82 -1.55 5.67
C VAL A 89 -9.55 -1.60 7.00
N LYS A 90 -8.98 -2.30 7.97
CA LYS A 90 -9.50 -2.35 9.35
C LYS A 90 -9.56 -0.93 9.94
N ASN A 91 -10.68 -0.58 10.54
CA ASN A 91 -10.96 0.75 11.10
C ASN A 91 -10.97 1.91 10.08
N ASN A 92 -10.90 1.64 8.78
CA ASN A 92 -10.99 2.66 7.74
C ASN A 92 -11.68 2.12 6.47
N SER A 93 -13.00 2.07 6.50
CA SER A 93 -13.81 1.58 5.37
C SER A 93 -13.79 2.47 4.12
N ASN A 94 -13.12 3.62 4.17
CA ASN A 94 -12.95 4.45 2.98
C ASN A 94 -12.01 3.81 1.95
N PHE A 95 -11.06 2.97 2.38
CA PHE A 95 -10.19 2.21 1.51
C PHE A 95 -10.72 0.79 1.36
N LYS A 96 -10.93 0.38 0.12
CA LYS A 96 -11.53 -0.90 -0.26
C LYS A 96 -10.87 -1.52 -1.49
N ASP A 97 -11.30 -2.74 -1.82
CA ASP A 97 -10.88 -3.47 -3.02
C ASP A 97 -9.35 -3.55 -3.16
N ILE A 98 -8.69 -3.88 -2.02
CA ILE A 98 -7.24 -3.91 -1.94
C ILE A 98 -6.73 -5.21 -2.54
N ASN A 99 -5.83 -5.11 -3.49
CA ASN A 99 -5.02 -6.20 -3.99
C ASN A 99 -3.56 -5.90 -3.68
N PHE A 100 -3.02 -6.56 -2.66
CA PHE A 100 -1.66 -6.35 -2.20
C PHE A 100 -0.75 -7.43 -2.80
N VAL A 101 0.17 -7.00 -3.64
CA VAL A 101 1.14 -7.86 -4.32
C VAL A 101 2.51 -7.64 -3.71
N THR A 102 3.20 -8.72 -3.36
CA THR A 102 4.59 -8.66 -2.92
C THR A 102 5.40 -9.63 -3.76
N LYS A 103 6.54 -9.19 -4.25
CA LYS A 103 7.51 -10.01 -4.94
C LYS A 103 8.88 -9.85 -4.28
N ILE A 104 9.56 -10.96 -4.07
CA ILE A 104 10.97 -11.00 -3.66
C ILE A 104 11.69 -11.85 -4.69
N GLU A 105 12.62 -11.26 -5.40
CA GLU A 105 13.41 -11.90 -6.44
C GLU A 105 14.81 -11.33 -6.44
N GLU A 106 15.83 -12.19 -6.46
CA GLU A 106 17.24 -11.80 -6.44
C GLU A 106 17.62 -10.84 -5.29
N GLY A 107 16.93 -10.97 -4.15
CA GLY A 107 17.12 -10.11 -2.98
C GLY A 107 16.44 -8.74 -3.05
N LEU A 108 15.71 -8.45 -4.12
CA LEU A 108 14.90 -7.25 -4.25
C LEU A 108 13.47 -7.51 -3.80
N ILE A 109 12.91 -6.59 -3.03
CA ILE A 109 11.55 -6.68 -2.50
C ILE A 109 10.73 -5.56 -3.09
N ASP A 110 9.73 -5.89 -3.89
CA ASP A 110 8.82 -4.91 -4.49
C ASP A 110 7.36 -5.18 -4.11
N LEU A 111 6.53 -4.16 -4.27
CA LEU A 111 5.09 -4.15 -4.04
C LEU A 111 4.32 -3.76 -5.31
N ASP A 112 4.95 -3.87 -6.46
CA ASP A 112 4.40 -3.47 -7.74
C ASP A 112 3.08 -4.18 -8.06
N LYS A 113 2.20 -3.47 -8.78
CA LYS A 113 0.85 -3.93 -9.09
C LYS A 113 -0.08 -4.04 -7.88
N SER A 114 0.35 -3.55 -6.71
CA SER A 114 -0.57 -3.35 -5.60
C SER A 114 -1.53 -2.23 -5.92
N ILE A 115 -2.83 -2.50 -5.77
CA ILE A 115 -3.91 -1.56 -6.09
C ILE A 115 -4.88 -1.48 -4.93
N PHE A 116 -5.50 -0.33 -4.76
CA PHE A 116 -6.61 -0.13 -3.83
C PHE A 116 -7.49 1.03 -4.26
N SER A 117 -8.73 1.07 -3.79
CA SER A 117 -9.69 2.12 -4.09
C SER A 117 -9.98 2.98 -2.86
N TRP A 118 -10.09 4.29 -3.05
CA TRP A 118 -10.63 5.19 -2.05
C TRP A 118 -12.09 5.49 -2.38
N LYS A 119 -13.01 4.78 -1.70
CA LYS A 119 -14.43 4.78 -2.03
C LYS A 119 -14.63 4.53 -3.52
N ASP A 120 -15.53 5.30 -4.14
CA ASP A 120 -15.75 5.35 -5.59
C ASP A 120 -15.15 6.64 -6.18
N TYR A 121 -14.15 7.21 -5.51
CA TYR A 121 -13.56 8.50 -5.86
C TYR A 121 -12.29 8.36 -6.69
N ALA A 122 -11.44 7.43 -6.32
CA ALA A 122 -10.15 7.24 -6.98
C ALA A 122 -9.61 5.81 -6.79
N ASN A 123 -8.83 5.35 -7.77
CA ASN A 123 -8.03 4.14 -7.70
C ASN A 123 -6.56 4.49 -7.56
N PHE A 124 -5.86 3.71 -6.76
CA PHE A 124 -4.44 3.84 -6.49
C PHE A 124 -3.69 2.63 -7.03
N ASN A 125 -2.59 2.86 -7.70
CA ASN A 125 -1.73 1.83 -8.27
C ASN A 125 -0.28 2.12 -7.93
N LEU A 126 0.39 1.17 -7.29
CA LEU A 126 1.80 1.24 -6.91
C LEU A 126 2.67 0.66 -8.04
N LYS A 127 3.72 1.38 -8.40
CA LYS A 127 4.67 1.03 -9.46
C LYS A 127 6.09 1.37 -9.03
N ASP A 128 7.06 0.73 -9.67
CA ASP A 128 8.49 1.01 -9.50
C ASP A 128 8.88 1.05 -8.01
N SER A 129 8.31 0.13 -7.21
CA SER A 129 8.48 0.11 -5.76
C SER A 129 9.68 -0.75 -5.37
N LEU A 130 10.38 -0.33 -4.32
CA LEU A 130 11.50 -1.07 -3.76
C LEU A 130 11.56 -0.87 -2.24
N ILE A 131 11.63 -1.97 -1.49
CA ILE A 131 11.93 -1.95 -0.06
C ILE A 131 13.40 -2.31 0.13
N TYR A 132 14.14 -1.43 0.80
CA TYR A 132 15.56 -1.61 1.07
C TYR A 132 15.97 -0.99 2.42
N SER A 133 17.15 -1.38 2.91
CA SER A 133 17.74 -0.77 4.10
C SER A 133 18.83 0.21 3.69
N LYS A 134 18.77 1.43 4.25
CA LYS A 134 19.77 2.47 4.07
C LYS A 134 20.16 3.03 5.44
N GLU A 135 21.44 2.95 5.78
CA GLU A 135 21.99 3.45 7.08
C GLU A 135 21.26 2.89 8.31
N GLY A 136 20.75 1.66 8.21
CA GLY A 136 20.00 1.00 9.27
C GLY A 136 18.50 1.32 9.32
N GLU A 137 18.01 2.23 8.48
CA GLU A 137 16.59 2.54 8.30
C GLU A 137 15.99 1.70 7.17
N LEU A 138 14.77 1.24 7.36
CA LEU A 138 13.99 0.57 6.32
C LEU A 138 13.22 1.61 5.52
N ILE A 139 13.42 1.62 4.22
CA ILE A 139 12.82 2.58 3.28
C ILE A 139 11.96 1.81 2.25
N LEU A 140 10.81 2.36 1.92
CA LEU A 140 10.02 2.00 0.75
C LEU A 140 9.97 3.19 -0.19
N ASP A 141 10.65 3.09 -1.31
CA ASP A 141 10.51 4.02 -2.43
C ASP A 141 9.49 3.48 -3.44
N GLY A 142 8.87 4.36 -4.20
CA GLY A 142 7.95 3.94 -5.25
C GLY A 142 7.29 5.12 -5.97
N LYS A 143 6.52 4.77 -6.97
CA LYS A 143 5.66 5.69 -7.70
C LYS A 143 4.20 5.34 -7.44
N LEU A 144 3.40 6.31 -7.06
CA LEU A 144 1.97 6.14 -6.89
C LEU A 144 1.22 6.85 -8.02
N SER A 145 0.40 6.09 -8.74
CA SER A 145 -0.52 6.61 -9.74
C SER A 145 -1.95 6.57 -9.18
N ILE A 146 -2.66 7.68 -9.27
CA ILE A 146 -4.02 7.85 -8.75
C ILE A 146 -4.95 8.22 -9.90
N ASP A 147 -5.82 7.30 -10.27
CA ASP A 147 -6.84 7.53 -11.29
C ASP A 147 -8.11 8.09 -10.64
N ILE A 148 -8.50 9.29 -11.02
CA ILE A 148 -9.66 10.00 -10.49
C ILE A 148 -10.93 9.50 -11.19
N ILE A 149 -11.81 8.85 -10.45
CA ILE A 149 -13.09 8.33 -10.97
C ILE A 149 -14.19 9.39 -10.81
N ASN A 150 -14.29 9.97 -9.61
CA ASN A 150 -15.33 10.95 -9.30
C ASN A 150 -14.76 12.22 -8.68
N LYS A 151 -14.28 13.12 -9.55
CA LYS A 151 -13.70 14.41 -9.12
C LYS A 151 -14.66 15.26 -8.30
N ASN A 152 -15.97 15.23 -8.61
CA ASN A 152 -16.94 16.05 -7.88
C ASN A 152 -17.05 15.64 -6.41
N GLU A 153 -17.01 14.36 -6.11
CA GLU A 153 -17.01 13.86 -4.75
C GLU A 153 -15.68 14.18 -4.04
N ILE A 154 -14.55 14.16 -4.75
CA ILE A 154 -13.25 14.60 -4.23
C ILE A 154 -13.31 16.09 -3.85
N PHE A 155 -13.80 16.95 -4.74
CA PHE A 155 -13.93 18.38 -4.45
C PHE A 155 -14.89 18.67 -3.29
N LYS A 156 -15.99 17.92 -3.17
CA LYS A 156 -16.88 18.00 -2.01
C LYS A 156 -16.18 17.56 -0.72
N TYR A 157 -15.46 16.44 -0.77
CA TYR A 157 -14.76 15.90 0.40
C TYR A 157 -13.72 16.88 0.95
N PHE A 158 -12.97 17.53 0.06
CA PHE A 158 -11.97 18.54 0.43
C PHE A 158 -12.55 19.93 0.62
N LEU A 159 -13.84 20.15 0.37
CA LEU A 159 -14.51 21.47 0.41
C LEU A 159 -13.88 22.47 -0.55
N THR A 160 -13.45 22.02 -1.72
CA THR A 160 -12.81 22.88 -2.73
C THR A 160 -13.82 23.88 -3.29
N PRO A 161 -13.53 25.20 -3.29
CA PRO A 161 -14.40 26.22 -3.86
C PRO A 161 -14.62 26.00 -5.37
N LYS A 162 -15.80 26.37 -5.88
CA LYS A 162 -16.20 26.07 -7.27
C LYS A 162 -15.26 26.65 -8.32
N ASN A 163 -14.71 27.83 -8.09
CA ASN A 163 -13.77 28.51 -9.00
C ASN A 163 -12.40 27.83 -9.14
N TYR A 164 -12.08 26.88 -8.25
CA TYR A 164 -10.82 26.09 -8.28
C TYR A 164 -11.04 24.62 -8.73
N ARG A 165 -12.24 24.27 -9.17
CA ARG A 165 -12.57 22.89 -9.59
C ARG A 165 -12.19 22.65 -11.05
N LYS A 166 -10.90 22.53 -11.32
CA LYS A 166 -10.38 22.17 -12.63
C LYS A 166 -10.51 20.66 -12.89
N GLU A 167 -10.54 20.26 -14.17
CA GLU A 167 -10.49 18.85 -14.55
C GLU A 167 -9.18 18.22 -14.05
N ILE A 168 -9.28 17.07 -13.41
CA ILE A 168 -8.16 16.23 -13.00
C ILE A 168 -8.59 14.80 -13.26
N LYS A 169 -7.81 14.05 -14.05
CA LYS A 169 -8.05 12.64 -14.38
C LYS A 169 -7.07 11.72 -13.69
N ASN A 170 -5.80 12.13 -13.66
CA ASN A 170 -4.73 11.33 -13.10
C ASN A 170 -3.79 12.21 -12.27
N LEU A 171 -3.26 11.65 -11.19
CA LEU A 171 -2.18 12.22 -10.39
C LEU A 171 -1.10 11.16 -10.22
N GLU A 172 0.14 11.49 -10.55
CA GLU A 172 1.29 10.62 -10.33
C GLU A 172 2.36 11.35 -9.52
N PHE A 173 3.04 10.62 -8.63
CA PHE A 173 4.18 11.14 -7.88
C PHE A 173 5.09 10.02 -7.40
N ASN A 174 6.35 10.36 -7.20
CA ASN A 174 7.29 9.51 -6.49
C ASN A 174 7.15 9.75 -4.99
N PHE A 175 7.35 8.72 -4.20
CA PHE A 175 7.36 8.82 -2.75
C PHE A 175 8.50 7.99 -2.15
N SER A 176 8.95 8.43 -0.99
CA SER A 176 9.88 7.69 -0.13
C SER A 176 9.32 7.65 1.28
N TYR A 177 9.09 6.45 1.81
CA TYR A 177 8.56 6.23 3.15
C TYR A 177 9.60 5.58 4.06
N SER A 178 9.97 6.25 5.17
CA SER A 178 10.78 5.65 6.24
C SER A 178 9.89 4.96 7.26
N PHE A 179 10.08 3.66 7.45
CA PHE A 179 9.34 2.88 8.45
C PHE A 179 9.74 3.27 9.87
N ASP A 180 10.99 3.67 10.08
CA ASP A 180 11.52 4.02 11.39
C ASP A 180 11.04 5.40 11.84
N GLN A 181 11.17 6.38 10.97
CA GLN A 181 10.77 7.76 11.25
C GLN A 181 9.27 7.99 11.04
N LYS A 182 8.59 7.05 10.35
CA LYS A 182 7.19 7.16 9.92
C LYS A 182 6.95 8.46 9.13
N THR A 183 7.88 8.79 8.26
CA THR A 183 7.81 9.98 7.40
C THR A 183 7.64 9.57 5.95
N ILE A 184 6.93 10.40 5.20
CA ILE A 184 6.79 10.25 3.76
C ILE A 184 7.24 11.54 3.07
N ASN A 185 8.10 11.41 2.07
CA ASN A 185 8.51 12.48 1.19
C ASN A 185 7.88 12.26 -0.18
N LEU A 186 7.37 13.34 -0.80
CA LEU A 186 6.78 13.30 -2.14
C LEU A 186 7.61 14.13 -3.10
N SER A 187 7.76 13.65 -4.34
CA SER A 187 8.47 14.35 -5.42
C SER A 187 7.86 14.02 -6.78
N ASP A 188 8.28 14.78 -7.80
CA ASP A 188 7.93 14.58 -9.22
C ASP A 188 6.42 14.47 -9.46
N ILE A 189 5.66 15.38 -8.84
CA ILE A 189 4.20 15.35 -8.91
C ILE A 189 3.73 15.84 -10.27
N LYS A 190 3.01 14.96 -10.97
CA LYS A 190 2.40 15.23 -12.28
C LYS A 190 0.90 15.14 -12.17
N ILE A 191 0.21 16.07 -12.83
CA ILE A 191 -1.25 16.07 -12.96
C ILE A 191 -1.58 15.93 -14.45
N ASP A 192 -2.35 14.90 -14.80
CA ASP A 192 -2.69 14.55 -16.19
C ASP A 192 -1.46 14.42 -17.12
N GLY A 193 -0.32 13.95 -16.56
CA GLY A 193 0.95 13.77 -17.25
C GLY A 193 1.88 14.98 -17.20
N ASP A 194 1.39 16.17 -16.82
CA ASP A 194 2.16 17.39 -16.81
C ASP A 194 2.75 17.70 -15.42
N PHE A 195 4.03 18.07 -15.39
CA PHE A 195 4.68 18.53 -14.19
C PHE A 195 4.21 19.93 -13.80
N ASN A 196 3.83 20.13 -12.54
CA ASN A 196 3.37 21.43 -12.05
C ASN A 196 4.25 21.92 -10.91
N ASN A 197 5.10 22.92 -11.17
CA ASN A 197 6.04 23.47 -10.20
C ASN A 197 5.35 23.94 -8.91
N LYS A 198 4.24 24.70 -9.02
CA LYS A 198 3.54 25.24 -7.85
C LYS A 198 2.98 24.14 -6.95
N VAL A 199 2.42 23.08 -7.56
CA VAL A 199 1.91 21.93 -6.80
C VAL A 199 3.06 21.16 -6.18
N ASN A 200 4.17 20.97 -6.90
CA ASN A 200 5.37 20.33 -6.36
C ASN A 200 5.94 21.11 -5.18
N ASP A 201 6.05 22.44 -5.26
CA ASP A 201 6.55 23.28 -4.15
C ASP A 201 5.68 23.14 -2.89
N ILE A 202 4.37 23.03 -3.06
CA ILE A 202 3.45 22.86 -1.93
C ILE A 202 3.55 21.46 -1.34
N LEU A 203 3.56 20.42 -2.17
CA LEU A 203 3.48 19.04 -1.72
C LEU A 203 4.83 18.43 -1.34
N SER A 204 5.94 18.89 -1.91
CA SER A 204 7.29 18.45 -1.50
C SER A 204 7.70 18.97 -0.12
N THR A 205 7.11 20.07 0.36
CA THR A 205 7.30 20.53 1.74
C THR A 205 6.65 19.63 2.78
N LEU A 206 5.88 18.64 2.32
CA LEU A 206 5.21 17.62 3.11
C LEU A 206 6.16 16.54 3.59
N ASN A 207 7.02 16.91 4.53
CA ASN A 207 7.63 15.94 5.41
C ASN A 207 6.54 15.48 6.40
N LEU A 208 5.68 14.57 5.94
CA LEU A 208 4.51 14.12 6.68
C LEU A 208 4.95 13.18 7.81
N SER A 209 5.38 13.76 8.94
CA SER A 209 5.41 13.01 10.18
C SER A 209 4.01 12.47 10.50
N ASP A 210 3.90 11.27 11.08
CA ASP A 210 2.63 10.62 11.44
C ASP A 210 1.62 11.56 12.12
N SER A 211 2.10 12.49 12.98
CA SER A 211 1.25 13.44 13.68
C SER A 211 0.53 14.44 12.76
N LYS A 212 1.16 14.84 11.64
CA LYS A 212 0.55 15.73 10.66
C LYS A 212 -0.42 15.00 9.73
N LEU A 213 -0.11 13.75 9.34
CA LEU A 213 -1.04 12.90 8.57
C LEU A 213 -2.31 12.57 9.34
N GLN A 214 -2.22 12.44 10.66
CA GLN A 214 -3.38 12.22 11.53
C GLN A 214 -4.27 13.47 11.66
N ASN A 215 -3.73 14.68 11.41
CA ASN A 215 -4.51 15.91 11.44
C ASN A 215 -5.29 16.09 10.12
N LYS A 216 -6.52 15.58 10.10
CA LYS A 216 -7.42 15.65 8.94
C LYS A 216 -7.63 17.06 8.41
N ILE A 217 -7.61 18.08 9.27
CA ILE A 217 -7.81 19.49 8.88
C ILE A 217 -6.57 19.98 8.13
N TYR A 218 -5.39 19.75 8.70
CA TYR A 218 -4.13 20.13 8.06
C TYR A 218 -3.99 19.48 6.67
N PHE A 219 -4.23 18.17 6.57
CA PHE A 219 -4.15 17.44 5.30
C PHE A 219 -5.16 17.95 4.25
N LYS A 220 -6.41 18.25 4.67
CA LYS A 220 -7.40 18.83 3.77
C LYS A 220 -7.02 20.23 3.28
N ASN A 221 -6.53 21.08 4.16
CA ASN A 221 -6.11 22.43 3.79
C ASN A 221 -4.98 22.39 2.76
N LEU A 222 -3.99 21.58 3.00
CA LEU A 222 -2.86 21.40 2.11
C LEU A 222 -3.25 20.89 0.73
N LEU A 223 -4.11 19.86 0.65
CA LEU A 223 -4.62 19.38 -0.64
C LEU A 223 -5.45 20.46 -1.34
N ASN A 224 -6.23 21.26 -0.61
CA ASN A 224 -6.92 22.42 -1.20
C ASN A 224 -5.96 23.48 -1.73
N ASP A 225 -4.85 23.75 -1.04
CA ASP A 225 -3.84 24.69 -1.51
C ASP A 225 -3.16 24.17 -2.79
N ALA A 226 -2.86 22.88 -2.85
CA ALA A 226 -2.36 22.25 -4.07
C ALA A 226 -3.36 22.32 -5.23
N ILE A 227 -4.66 22.04 -4.97
CA ILE A 227 -5.73 22.16 -5.98
C ILE A 227 -5.87 23.61 -6.48
N ARG A 228 -5.80 24.61 -5.59
CA ARG A 228 -5.83 26.02 -5.95
C ARG A 228 -4.63 26.42 -6.81
N ALA A 229 -3.44 25.95 -6.43
CA ALA A 229 -2.22 26.22 -7.21
C ALA A 229 -2.28 25.61 -8.61
N TYR A 230 -2.91 24.43 -8.74
CA TYR A 230 -3.16 23.79 -10.04
C TYR A 230 -4.19 24.54 -10.88
N ALA A 231 -5.22 25.06 -10.26
CA ALA A 231 -6.30 25.75 -10.97
C ALA A 231 -5.87 27.13 -11.51
N GLY A 232 -4.79 27.73 -10.98
CA GLY A 232 -4.26 29.03 -11.38
C GLY A 232 -4.75 30.12 -10.49
#